data_a780920b7cf3b246bf8feff4a2762357
#
_entry.id   a780920b7cf3b246bf8feff4a2762357
#
_cell.length_a   1.000
_cell.length_b   1.000
_cell.length_c   1.000
_cell.angle_alpha   90.00
_cell.angle_beta   90.00
_cell.angle_gamma   90.00
#
_symmetry.space_group_name_H-M   'P 1'
#
loop_
_entity.id
_entity.type
_entity.pdbx_description
1 polymer ?
#
loop_
_entity_poly.entity_id
_entity_poly.type
_entity_poly.pdbx_seq_one_letter_code
_entity_poly.pdbx_strand_id
1 'polypeptide(L)'
;NFMRRLRSYTQELKPDFALIGEVLFGDYNIIVNDEMLHSCTNYECYKGLYSSFNCMNMFEIAHSLHRQFGSDQWCIYRGKHLMTFVDNHDVTRLASILTNKKHIPLAYGLLMGMPGIPCLYYGSEWAEPGEKAPDNDYALRPCFEEPKPNELTEFIKKLIRVRQGSDALCNGAYKNVVIQNHQLVFERCSEKERV
;
A
#
# COMPACT_ATOMS: atom_id res chain seq x y z
N ASN A 1 -0.48 -9.49 27.81
CA ASN A 1 -0.67 -9.52 26.37
C ASN A 1 0.69 -9.66 25.66
N PHE A 2 0.82 -10.63 24.76
CA PHE A 2 2.08 -10.93 24.04
C PHE A 2 2.62 -9.73 23.26
N MET A 3 1.78 -9.05 22.47
CA MET A 3 2.20 -7.94 21.62
C MET A 3 2.77 -6.75 22.40
N ARG A 4 2.19 -6.42 23.56
CA ARG A 4 2.74 -5.37 24.43
C ARG A 4 4.12 -5.74 24.96
N ARG A 5 4.31 -7.00 25.37
CA ARG A 5 5.62 -7.47 25.84
C ARG A 5 6.66 -7.48 24.72
N LEU A 6 6.26 -7.91 23.52
CA LEU A 6 7.12 -7.89 22.34
C LEU A 6 7.55 -6.45 22.03
N ARG A 7 6.60 -5.49 22.04
CA ARG A 7 6.90 -4.07 21.81
C ARG A 7 7.90 -3.53 22.82
N SER A 8 7.64 -3.72 24.10
CA SER A 8 8.54 -3.28 25.18
C SER A 8 9.94 -3.87 25.01
N TYR A 9 10.03 -5.18 24.84
CA TYR A 9 11.31 -5.89 24.70
C TYR A 9 12.10 -5.44 23.47
N THR A 10 11.46 -5.29 22.31
CA THR A 10 12.17 -4.85 21.10
C THR A 10 12.66 -3.41 21.20
N GLN A 11 11.90 -2.52 21.85
CA GLN A 11 12.30 -1.13 22.05
C GLN A 11 13.44 -0.97 23.08
N GLU A 12 13.51 -1.85 24.09
CA GLU A 12 14.67 -1.91 25.00
C GLU A 12 15.96 -2.27 24.27
N LEU A 13 15.90 -3.19 23.30
CA LEU A 13 17.04 -3.59 22.49
C LEU A 13 17.42 -2.57 21.41
N LYS A 14 16.41 -2.01 20.75
CA LYS A 14 16.56 -1.08 19.65
C LYS A 14 15.34 -0.13 19.60
N PRO A 15 15.49 1.14 20.05
CA PRO A 15 14.37 2.07 20.19
C PRO A 15 13.58 2.33 18.88
N ASP A 16 14.24 2.23 17.73
CA ASP A 16 13.66 2.42 16.39
C ASP A 16 13.22 1.12 15.71
N PHE A 17 13.12 0.01 16.47
CA PHE A 17 12.70 -1.28 15.92
C PHE A 17 11.23 -1.25 15.48
N ALA A 18 10.98 -1.43 14.17
CA ALA A 18 9.63 -1.46 13.62
C ALA A 18 8.98 -2.85 13.76
N LEU A 19 7.75 -2.87 14.26
CA LEU A 19 6.90 -4.06 14.30
C LEU A 19 5.74 -3.87 13.32
N ILE A 20 5.70 -4.70 12.30
CA ILE A 20 4.65 -4.70 11.27
C ILE A 20 3.93 -6.05 11.33
N GLY A 21 2.60 -6.02 11.48
CA GLY A 21 1.78 -7.23 11.52
C GLY A 21 1.16 -7.55 10.16
N GLU A 22 0.90 -8.81 9.93
CA GLU A 22 0.04 -9.24 8.85
C GLU A 22 -1.38 -9.44 9.37
N VAL A 23 -2.31 -8.64 8.86
CA VAL A 23 -3.73 -8.64 9.28
C VAL A 23 -4.60 -8.56 8.04
N LEU A 24 -5.40 -9.60 7.83
CA LEU A 24 -6.24 -9.68 6.63
C LEU A 24 -7.53 -8.88 6.77
N PHE A 25 -8.13 -8.83 7.98
CA PHE A 25 -9.41 -8.18 8.21
C PHE A 25 -9.59 -7.78 9.68
N GLY A 26 -10.60 -6.96 9.95
CA GLY A 26 -10.93 -6.47 11.30
C GLY A 26 -10.51 -5.02 11.52
N ASP A 27 -10.66 -4.55 12.75
CA ASP A 27 -10.24 -3.21 13.13
C ASP A 27 -8.75 -3.18 13.51
N TYR A 28 -7.94 -2.58 12.67
CA TYR A 28 -6.49 -2.48 12.88
C TYR A 28 -6.11 -1.67 14.12
N ASN A 29 -6.99 -0.79 14.63
CA ASN A 29 -6.73 -0.02 15.85
C ASN A 29 -6.50 -0.91 17.08
N ILE A 30 -7.07 -2.11 17.09
CA ILE A 30 -6.92 -3.07 18.21
C ILE A 30 -5.44 -3.41 18.41
N ILE A 31 -4.65 -3.50 17.36
CA ILE A 31 -3.26 -3.94 17.42
C ILE A 31 -2.23 -2.93 16.88
N VAL A 32 -2.65 -1.96 16.06
CA VAL A 32 -1.78 -0.88 15.58
C VAL A 32 -1.98 0.35 16.45
N ASN A 33 -1.17 0.47 17.48
CA ASN A 33 -1.22 1.54 18.47
C ASN A 33 0.13 1.68 19.17
N ASP A 34 0.26 2.67 20.07
CA ASP A 34 1.52 3.01 20.71
C ASP A 34 2.10 1.90 21.60
N GLU A 35 1.26 0.94 22.02
CA GLU A 35 1.66 -0.15 22.90
C GLU A 35 1.99 -1.47 22.19
N MET A 36 1.61 -1.63 20.91
CA MET A 36 1.73 -2.90 20.19
C MET A 36 2.44 -2.73 18.84
N LEU A 37 1.76 -2.88 17.72
CA LEU A 37 2.36 -2.79 16.41
C LEU A 37 2.45 -1.33 15.92
N HIS A 38 3.48 -1.03 15.16
CA HIS A 38 3.63 0.27 14.49
C HIS A 38 2.75 0.36 13.24
N SER A 39 2.57 -0.77 12.54
CA SER A 39 1.85 -0.87 11.28
C SER A 39 1.29 -2.28 11.09
N CYS A 40 0.40 -2.44 10.11
CA CYS A 40 0.00 -3.74 9.58
C CYS A 40 -0.31 -3.64 8.09
N THR A 41 -0.48 -4.80 7.45
CA THR A 41 -0.88 -4.93 6.03
C THR A 41 -2.26 -4.32 5.79
N ASN A 42 -2.39 -3.53 4.73
CA ASN A 42 -3.65 -2.87 4.34
C ASN A 42 -4.34 -3.60 3.20
N TYR A 43 -4.95 -4.74 3.50
CA TYR A 43 -5.66 -5.55 2.51
C TYR A 43 -6.91 -4.87 1.94
N GLU A 44 -7.55 -3.96 2.68
CA GLU A 44 -8.69 -3.19 2.17
C GLU A 44 -8.27 -2.29 1.00
N CYS A 45 -7.18 -1.54 1.14
CA CYS A 45 -6.66 -0.72 0.04
C CYS A 45 -6.12 -1.57 -1.11
N TYR A 46 -5.47 -2.72 -0.85
CA TYR A 46 -5.07 -3.66 -1.88
C TYR A 46 -6.27 -4.07 -2.75
N LYS A 47 -7.35 -4.53 -2.12
CA LYS A 47 -8.56 -4.97 -2.83
C LYS A 47 -9.18 -3.82 -3.63
N GLY A 48 -9.35 -2.65 -3.01
CA GLY A 48 -9.90 -1.47 -3.67
C GLY A 48 -9.05 -0.98 -4.85
N LEU A 49 -7.72 -1.11 -4.75
CA LEU A 49 -6.81 -0.66 -5.78
C LEU A 49 -7.00 -1.47 -7.08
N TYR A 50 -6.81 -2.80 -7.06
CA TYR A 50 -6.92 -3.57 -8.30
C TYR A 50 -8.35 -3.63 -8.84
N SER A 51 -9.36 -3.71 -7.97
CA SER A 51 -10.75 -3.79 -8.43
C SER A 51 -11.23 -2.48 -9.06
N SER A 52 -10.78 -1.32 -8.56
CA SER A 52 -11.09 -0.03 -9.17
C SER A 52 -10.61 0.07 -10.60
N PHE A 53 -9.42 -0.45 -10.91
CA PHE A 53 -8.90 -0.50 -12.28
C PHE A 53 -9.63 -1.53 -13.15
N ASN A 54 -9.94 -2.71 -12.62
CA ASN A 54 -10.62 -3.76 -13.38
C ASN A 54 -12.09 -3.42 -13.67
N CYS A 55 -12.78 -2.82 -12.72
CA CYS A 55 -14.19 -2.42 -12.85
C CYS A 55 -14.36 -1.02 -13.44
N MET A 56 -13.27 -0.30 -13.72
CA MET A 56 -13.29 1.10 -14.16
C MET A 56 -14.15 1.95 -13.22
N ASN A 57 -13.91 1.82 -11.91
CA ASN A 57 -14.69 2.46 -10.85
C ASN A 57 -13.78 2.98 -9.73
N MET A 58 -13.27 4.22 -9.90
CA MET A 58 -12.38 4.83 -8.92
C MET A 58 -13.06 5.21 -7.60
N PHE A 59 -14.39 5.17 -7.51
CA PHE A 59 -15.10 5.42 -6.26
C PHE A 59 -14.74 4.39 -5.18
N GLU A 60 -14.42 3.16 -5.55
CA GLU A 60 -14.09 2.11 -4.58
C GLU A 60 -12.81 2.44 -3.80
N ILE A 61 -11.70 2.66 -4.50
CA ILE A 61 -10.44 3.00 -3.82
C ILE A 61 -10.50 4.39 -3.17
N ALA A 62 -11.17 5.36 -3.79
CA ALA A 62 -11.35 6.70 -3.21
C ALA A 62 -12.12 6.64 -1.88
N HIS A 63 -13.16 5.78 -1.80
CA HIS A 63 -13.91 5.56 -0.56
C HIS A 63 -13.03 4.91 0.52
N SER A 64 -12.29 3.86 0.19
CA SER A 64 -11.40 3.18 1.13
C SER A 64 -10.33 4.13 1.68
N LEU A 65 -9.69 4.93 0.82
CA LEU A 65 -8.68 5.89 1.24
C LEU A 65 -9.27 7.00 2.12
N HIS A 66 -10.44 7.53 1.75
CA HIS A 66 -11.10 8.57 2.55
C HIS A 66 -11.55 8.04 3.91
N ARG A 67 -12.22 6.87 3.92
CA ARG A 67 -12.67 6.22 5.16
C ARG A 67 -11.51 5.95 6.12
N GLN A 68 -10.36 5.56 5.61
CA GLN A 68 -9.19 5.26 6.43
C GLN A 68 -8.42 6.51 6.86
N PHE A 69 -8.14 7.42 5.94
CA PHE A 69 -7.13 8.46 6.11
C PHE A 69 -7.66 9.89 5.91
N GLY A 70 -8.94 10.06 5.62
CA GLY A 70 -9.54 11.39 5.49
C GLY A 70 -9.48 12.21 6.79
N SER A 71 -9.83 13.50 6.69
CA SER A 71 -9.80 14.42 7.82
C SER A 71 -11.04 14.37 8.73
N ASP A 72 -12.10 13.69 8.30
CA ASP A 72 -13.35 13.64 9.04
C ASP A 72 -13.21 12.83 10.34
N GLN A 73 -14.02 13.15 11.35
CA GLN A 73 -13.95 12.49 12.65
C GLN A 73 -14.24 10.99 12.61
N TRP A 74 -15.01 10.53 11.63
CA TRP A 74 -15.36 9.13 11.42
C TRP A 74 -14.27 8.33 10.68
N CYS A 75 -13.21 8.97 10.17
CA CYS A 75 -12.11 8.28 9.50
C CYS A 75 -11.30 7.47 10.51
N ILE A 76 -11.13 6.18 10.21
CA ILE A 76 -10.76 5.16 11.22
C ILE A 76 -9.27 5.03 11.49
N TYR A 77 -8.38 5.39 10.54
CA TYR A 77 -6.93 5.20 10.68
C TYR A 77 -6.13 6.48 10.47
N ARG A 78 -6.70 7.63 10.84
CA ARG A 78 -5.99 8.92 10.76
C ARG A 78 -4.68 8.88 11.55
N GLY A 79 -3.61 9.38 10.92
CA GLY A 79 -2.28 9.42 11.52
C GLY A 79 -1.57 8.07 11.59
N LYS A 80 -2.17 6.98 11.10
CA LYS A 80 -1.51 5.68 11.01
C LYS A 80 -0.86 5.49 9.64
N HIS A 81 0.32 4.88 9.66
CA HIS A 81 1.05 4.48 8.45
C HIS A 81 0.91 2.97 8.26
N LEU A 82 -0.16 2.53 7.59
CA LEU A 82 -0.37 1.12 7.27
C LEU A 82 0.51 0.70 6.08
N MET A 83 0.98 -0.54 6.07
CA MET A 83 1.75 -1.09 4.95
C MET A 83 0.83 -1.36 3.76
N THR A 84 1.02 -0.59 2.70
CA THR A 84 0.22 -0.65 1.46
C THR A 84 0.99 -1.37 0.36
N PHE A 85 0.29 -2.13 -0.47
CA PHE A 85 0.90 -2.93 -1.53
C PHE A 85 -0.07 -3.13 -2.69
N VAL A 86 0.44 -3.49 -3.85
CA VAL A 86 -0.34 -3.86 -5.04
C VAL A 86 -0.44 -5.37 -5.21
N ASP A 87 0.51 -6.10 -4.63
CA ASP A 87 0.54 -7.56 -4.51
C ASP A 87 1.53 -7.99 -3.42
N ASN A 88 1.50 -9.26 -3.07
CA ASN A 88 2.43 -9.89 -2.15
C ASN A 88 2.53 -11.41 -2.41
N HIS A 89 3.16 -12.13 -1.48
CA HIS A 89 3.41 -13.59 -1.58
C HIS A 89 2.16 -14.47 -1.41
N ASP A 90 1.01 -13.91 -1.05
CA ASP A 90 -0.23 -14.65 -0.76
C ASP A 90 -1.39 -14.28 -1.69
N VAL A 91 -1.21 -13.33 -2.60
CA VAL A 91 -2.24 -12.89 -3.54
C VAL A 91 -1.74 -12.93 -4.98
N THR A 92 -2.67 -13.06 -5.92
CA THR A 92 -2.37 -12.97 -7.35
C THR A 92 -1.59 -11.69 -7.65
N ARG A 93 -0.48 -11.81 -8.38
CA ARG A 93 0.38 -10.68 -8.72
C ARG A 93 -0.34 -9.63 -9.55
N LEU A 94 0.04 -8.37 -9.40
CA LEU A 94 -0.59 -7.25 -10.10
C LEU A 94 -0.62 -7.48 -11.61
N ALA A 95 0.47 -7.99 -12.19
CA ALA A 95 0.58 -8.29 -13.60
C ALA A 95 -0.40 -9.37 -14.09
N SER A 96 -0.89 -10.24 -13.21
CA SER A 96 -1.92 -11.25 -13.54
C SER A 96 -3.33 -10.76 -13.23
N ILE A 97 -3.55 -10.08 -12.10
CA ILE A 97 -4.88 -9.69 -11.64
C ILE A 97 -5.49 -8.54 -12.46
N LEU A 98 -4.67 -7.62 -12.98
CA LEU A 98 -5.17 -6.53 -13.83
C LEU A 98 -5.53 -7.03 -15.22
N THR A 99 -6.77 -6.80 -15.63
CA THR A 99 -7.26 -7.15 -16.98
C THR A 99 -6.60 -6.33 -18.07
N ASN A 100 -6.41 -5.03 -17.83
CA ASN A 100 -5.67 -4.13 -18.72
C ASN A 100 -4.26 -3.86 -18.16
N LYS A 101 -3.25 -4.43 -18.80
CA LYS A 101 -1.86 -4.30 -18.38
C LYS A 101 -1.31 -2.86 -18.45
N LYS A 102 -1.93 -1.99 -19.27
CA LYS A 102 -1.59 -0.56 -19.31
C LYS A 102 -1.89 0.17 -17.99
N HIS A 103 -2.71 -0.42 -17.13
CA HIS A 103 -3.00 0.13 -15.80
C HIS A 103 -1.90 -0.17 -14.75
N ILE A 104 -0.94 -1.06 -15.02
CA ILE A 104 0.14 -1.39 -14.08
C ILE A 104 0.91 -0.14 -13.61
N PRO A 105 1.42 0.73 -14.50
CA PRO A 105 2.09 1.96 -14.06
C PRO A 105 1.17 2.90 -13.26
N LEU A 106 -0.12 2.96 -13.59
CA LEU A 106 -1.09 3.78 -12.88
C LEU A 106 -1.33 3.26 -11.46
N ALA A 107 -1.39 1.93 -11.27
CA ALA A 107 -1.51 1.30 -9.97
C ALA A 107 -0.30 1.63 -9.06
N TYR A 108 0.92 1.62 -9.61
CA TYR A 108 2.11 2.06 -8.88
C TYR A 108 2.11 3.58 -8.62
N GLY A 109 1.61 4.40 -9.54
CA GLY A 109 1.41 5.82 -9.30
C GLY A 109 0.48 6.08 -8.12
N LEU A 110 -0.63 5.34 -8.05
CA LEU A 110 -1.57 5.41 -6.93
C LEU A 110 -0.92 4.91 -5.63
N LEU A 111 -0.23 3.76 -5.64
CA LEU A 111 0.48 3.21 -4.49
C LEU A 111 1.47 4.22 -3.90
N MET A 112 2.25 4.88 -4.75
CA MET A 112 3.26 5.86 -4.30
C MET A 112 2.67 7.21 -3.88
N GLY A 113 1.47 7.55 -4.34
CA GLY A 113 0.78 8.79 -3.98
C GLY A 113 -0.10 8.68 -2.72
N MET A 114 -0.67 7.49 -2.46
CA MET A 114 -1.62 7.30 -1.36
C MET A 114 -0.93 7.27 0.03
N PRO A 115 -1.69 7.49 1.13
CA PRO A 115 -1.17 7.34 2.50
C PRO A 115 -0.68 5.92 2.79
N GLY A 116 0.25 5.81 3.73
CA GLY A 116 0.79 4.54 4.22
C GLY A 116 2.25 4.33 3.86
N ILE A 117 2.75 3.13 4.10
CA ILE A 117 4.11 2.70 3.80
C ILE A 117 4.04 1.80 2.55
N PRO A 118 4.41 2.29 1.36
CA PRO A 118 4.35 1.48 0.14
C PRO A 118 5.35 0.34 0.21
N CYS A 119 4.87 -0.86 -0.06
CA CYS A 119 5.67 -2.08 -0.13
C CYS A 119 5.66 -2.60 -1.58
N LEU A 120 6.84 -2.89 -2.10
CA LEU A 120 7.03 -3.54 -3.39
C LEU A 120 7.41 -5.00 -3.15
N TYR A 121 6.66 -5.90 -3.76
CA TYR A 121 6.99 -7.31 -3.73
C TYR A 121 7.97 -7.64 -4.85
N TYR A 122 8.98 -8.45 -4.56
CA TYR A 122 10.05 -8.77 -5.52
C TYR A 122 9.51 -9.38 -6.81
N GLY A 123 10.03 -8.94 -7.93
CA GLY A 123 9.56 -9.32 -9.27
C GLY A 123 8.41 -8.46 -9.81
N SER A 124 7.62 -7.85 -8.96
CA SER A 124 6.49 -7.01 -9.39
C SER A 124 6.95 -5.71 -10.03
N GLU A 125 8.16 -5.25 -9.71
CA GLU A 125 8.78 -4.06 -10.31
C GLU A 125 9.14 -4.21 -11.79
N TRP A 126 9.13 -5.43 -12.32
CA TRP A 126 9.22 -5.69 -13.77
C TRP A 126 7.99 -6.42 -14.33
N ALA A 127 6.89 -6.42 -13.58
CA ALA A 127 5.61 -7.02 -13.93
C ALA A 127 5.66 -8.54 -14.07
N GLU A 128 6.39 -9.24 -13.17
CA GLU A 128 6.34 -10.70 -13.10
C GLU A 128 4.91 -11.19 -12.89
N PRO A 129 4.40 -12.10 -13.74
CA PRO A 129 3.07 -12.67 -13.56
C PRO A 129 3.07 -13.75 -12.47
N GLY A 130 1.89 -14.06 -11.94
CA GLY A 130 1.68 -15.16 -11.00
C GLY A 130 0.25 -15.15 -10.49
N GLU A 131 -0.43 -16.28 -10.60
CA GLU A 131 -1.80 -16.46 -10.12
C GLU A 131 -1.83 -17.31 -8.87
N LYS A 132 -2.65 -16.92 -7.89
CA LYS A 132 -2.90 -17.73 -6.69
C LYS A 132 -3.59 -19.02 -7.09
N ALA A 133 -2.98 -20.15 -6.75
CA ALA A 133 -3.60 -21.46 -6.88
C ALA A 133 -4.25 -21.90 -5.55
N PRO A 134 -5.27 -22.78 -5.60
CA PRO A 134 -5.96 -23.23 -4.38
C PRO A 134 -5.08 -24.03 -3.42
N ASP A 135 -4.09 -24.72 -3.94
CA ASP A 135 -3.31 -25.75 -3.26
C ASP A 135 -1.81 -25.43 -3.11
N ASN A 136 -1.33 -24.37 -3.76
CA ASN A 136 0.06 -23.94 -3.63
C ASN A 136 0.27 -22.48 -4.03
N ASP A 137 1.41 -21.92 -3.62
CA ASP A 137 1.81 -20.53 -3.87
C ASP A 137 3.06 -20.43 -4.76
N TYR A 138 3.47 -21.50 -5.47
CA TYR A 138 4.71 -21.51 -6.24
C TYR A 138 4.77 -20.41 -7.31
N ALA A 139 3.65 -20.14 -7.99
CA ALA A 139 3.55 -19.09 -8.99
C ALA A 139 3.75 -17.68 -8.40
N LEU A 140 3.47 -17.50 -7.11
CA LEU A 140 3.62 -16.23 -6.41
C LEU A 140 5.03 -16.02 -5.85
N ARG A 141 5.81 -17.09 -5.69
CA ARG A 141 7.12 -17.11 -5.02
C ARG A 141 8.24 -17.68 -5.91
N PRO A 142 8.37 -17.21 -7.18
CA PRO A 142 9.41 -17.70 -8.06
C PRO A 142 10.80 -17.35 -7.52
N CYS A 143 11.78 -18.23 -7.80
CA CYS A 143 13.18 -17.92 -7.62
C CYS A 143 13.73 -17.33 -8.91
N PHE A 144 14.43 -16.20 -8.82
CA PHE A 144 15.10 -15.56 -9.94
C PHE A 144 16.61 -15.73 -9.82
N GLU A 145 17.24 -16.21 -10.89
CA GLU A 145 18.70 -16.26 -10.96
C GLU A 145 19.29 -14.85 -11.11
N GLU A 146 18.61 -14.00 -11.89
CA GLU A 146 19.00 -12.61 -12.12
C GLU A 146 17.79 -11.68 -12.14
N PRO A 147 17.95 -10.40 -11.74
CA PRO A 147 16.92 -9.37 -11.89
C PRO A 147 16.61 -9.11 -13.39
N LYS A 148 15.35 -8.79 -13.69
CA LYS A 148 14.87 -8.49 -15.06
C LYS A 148 14.35 -7.05 -15.19
N PRO A 149 15.15 -6.02 -14.87
CA PRO A 149 14.68 -4.64 -14.88
C PRO A 149 14.23 -4.21 -16.29
N ASN A 150 13.17 -3.42 -16.34
CA ASN A 150 12.57 -2.91 -17.57
C ASN A 150 12.09 -1.46 -17.40
N GLU A 151 11.33 -0.94 -18.37
CA GLU A 151 10.79 0.43 -18.31
C GLU A 151 9.91 0.68 -17.09
N LEU A 152 9.14 -0.31 -16.63
CA LEU A 152 8.33 -0.22 -15.41
C LEU A 152 9.23 -0.04 -14.18
N THR A 153 10.33 -0.79 -14.10
CA THR A 153 11.32 -0.65 -13.01
C THR A 153 11.85 0.77 -12.92
N GLU A 154 12.22 1.37 -14.05
CA GLU A 154 12.72 2.76 -14.10
C GLU A 154 11.61 3.77 -13.75
N PHE A 155 10.38 3.52 -14.16
CA PHE A 155 9.23 4.34 -13.77
C PHE A 155 8.99 4.30 -12.25
N ILE A 156 8.99 3.12 -11.66
CA ILE A 156 8.82 2.95 -10.20
C ILE A 156 9.95 3.64 -9.43
N LYS A 157 11.20 3.53 -9.89
CA LYS A 157 12.32 4.29 -9.28
C LYS A 157 12.09 5.81 -9.28
N LYS A 158 11.51 6.35 -10.34
CA LYS A 158 11.15 7.79 -10.38
C LYS A 158 10.06 8.11 -9.37
N LEU A 159 9.01 7.31 -9.27
CA LEU A 159 7.94 7.49 -8.29
C LEU A 159 8.47 7.43 -6.85
N ILE A 160 9.37 6.50 -6.54
CA ILE A 160 10.01 6.38 -5.24
C ILE A 160 10.78 7.67 -4.89
N ARG A 161 11.58 8.20 -5.83
CA ARG A 161 12.33 9.46 -5.61
C ARG A 161 11.39 10.64 -5.37
N VAL A 162 10.31 10.75 -6.14
CA VAL A 162 9.29 11.79 -5.94
C VAL A 162 8.69 11.68 -4.54
N ARG A 163 8.28 10.48 -4.12
CA ARG A 163 7.71 10.28 -2.79
C ARG A 163 8.73 10.60 -1.68
N GLN A 164 9.95 10.10 -1.78
CA GLN A 164 11.00 10.33 -0.78
C GLN A 164 11.39 11.81 -0.66
N GLY A 165 11.26 12.57 -1.72
CA GLY A 165 11.50 14.02 -1.74
C GLY A 165 10.32 14.87 -1.25
N SER A 166 9.18 14.27 -0.94
CA SER A 166 7.93 14.98 -0.58
C SER A 166 7.47 14.62 0.83
N ASP A 167 7.49 15.56 1.73
CA ASP A 167 6.92 15.39 3.08
C ASP A 167 5.40 15.15 3.02
N ALA A 168 4.69 15.84 2.12
CA ALA A 168 3.27 15.63 1.93
C ALA A 168 2.94 14.20 1.49
N LEU A 169 3.68 13.63 0.55
CA LEU A 169 3.45 12.24 0.11
C LEU A 169 3.80 11.23 1.21
N CYS A 170 4.82 11.49 2.01
CA CYS A 170 5.21 10.63 3.12
C CYS A 170 4.26 10.74 4.32
N ASN A 171 3.97 11.95 4.77
CA ASN A 171 3.36 12.22 6.08
C ASN A 171 2.06 13.03 6.01
N GLY A 172 1.76 13.64 4.86
CA GLY A 172 0.65 14.60 4.72
C GLY A 172 -0.73 13.99 4.84
N ALA A 173 -1.71 14.85 5.15
CA ALA A 173 -3.12 14.52 5.15
C ALA A 173 -3.60 14.13 3.75
N TYR A 174 -4.70 13.39 3.69
CA TYR A 174 -5.32 12.93 2.44
C TYR A 174 -6.69 13.57 2.24
N LYS A 175 -6.97 13.98 1.00
CA LYS A 175 -8.27 14.49 0.60
C LYS A 175 -8.59 14.13 -0.84
N ASN A 176 -9.78 13.60 -1.10
CA ASN A 176 -10.31 13.45 -2.45
C ASN A 176 -10.66 14.84 -3.04
N VAL A 177 -10.26 15.09 -4.28
CA VAL A 177 -10.55 16.32 -5.01
C VAL A 177 -11.54 16.08 -6.15
N VAL A 178 -11.27 15.07 -7.00
CA VAL A 178 -12.17 14.64 -8.07
C VAL A 178 -12.30 13.13 -8.02
N ILE A 179 -13.54 12.64 -8.04
CA ILE A 179 -13.84 11.21 -8.13
C ILE A 179 -14.83 11.02 -9.25
N GLN A 180 -14.45 10.22 -10.24
CA GLN A 180 -15.30 9.75 -11.33
C GLN A 180 -14.97 8.28 -11.61
N ASN A 181 -15.78 7.61 -12.43
CA ASN A 181 -15.52 6.21 -12.76
C ASN A 181 -14.10 5.95 -13.26
N HIS A 182 -13.57 6.85 -14.11
CA HIS A 182 -12.27 6.70 -14.76
C HIS A 182 -11.21 7.68 -14.26
N GLN A 183 -11.52 8.50 -13.27
CA GLN A 183 -10.62 9.55 -12.79
C GLN A 183 -10.65 9.63 -11.26
N LEU A 184 -9.46 9.69 -10.69
CA LEU A 184 -9.26 10.00 -9.29
C LEU A 184 -8.18 11.08 -9.18
N VAL A 185 -8.54 12.22 -8.61
CA VAL A 185 -7.62 13.27 -8.19
C VAL A 185 -7.71 13.39 -6.68
N PHE A 186 -6.61 13.32 -6.01
CA PHE A 186 -6.52 13.51 -4.56
C PHE A 186 -5.38 14.46 -4.21
N GLU A 187 -5.48 15.07 -3.07
CA GLU A 187 -4.50 15.97 -2.50
C GLU A 187 -3.78 15.27 -1.34
N ARG A 188 -2.48 15.50 -1.24
CA ARG A 188 -1.67 15.24 -0.06
C ARG A 188 -1.13 16.58 0.44
N CYS A 189 -1.34 16.88 1.72
CA CYS A 189 -0.98 18.17 2.29
C CYS A 189 -0.25 17.98 3.63
N SER A 190 0.93 18.59 3.74
CA SER A 190 1.65 18.76 5.01
C SER A 190 1.77 20.26 5.34
N GLU A 191 2.42 20.58 6.45
CA GLU A 191 2.72 21.99 6.80
C GLU A 191 3.67 22.66 5.80
N LYS A 192 4.47 21.87 5.07
CA LYS A 192 5.52 22.37 4.18
C LYS A 192 5.09 22.48 2.72
N GLU A 193 4.18 21.63 2.27
CA GLU A 193 3.82 21.54 0.86
C GLU A 193 2.44 20.91 0.63
N ARG A 194 1.94 21.12 -0.58
CA ARG A 194 0.71 20.51 -1.10
C ARG A 194 1.01 19.88 -2.47
N VAL A 195 0.62 18.63 -2.64
CA VAL A 195 0.80 17.85 -3.87
C VAL A 195 -0.53 17.29 -4.33
#